data_7119f037d8484191f82fbece72750e6e
#
_entry.id   7119f037d8484191f82fbece72750e6e
#
_cell.length_a   1.000
_cell.length_b   1.000
_cell.length_c   1.000
_cell.angle_alpha   90.00
_cell.angle_beta   90.00
_cell.angle_gamma   90.00
#
_symmetry.space_group_name_H-M   'P 1'
#
loop_
_entity.id
_entity.type
_entity.pdbx_description
1 polymer ?
#
loop_
_entity_poly.entity_id
_entity_poly.type
_entity_poly.pdbx_seq_one_letter_code
_entity_poly.pdbx_strand_id
1 'polypeptide(L)'
;VSFNPRIFAALAAIVAFALVPSVASAETGGAGQVETGTESGATLGNTAFDRQGMWVWYVSHSEGGSVSSIIARAKANDIGAVYVKAGDGAGAWSQFSRGLVQALHRGGLDVCAWQFVYGNNPVAEAKVAAAAVAKGADCFVIDAEADYEGKYASADRYIRALRARIGETFPVALAGFPYVDYHPSFPYSVFFGPGGAQYNQPQMYWKTIGTSVRTVYEHTYLFNRIWGHPIYPIGQTYEGPGAASIRLFRRFAQSYGGLPPSWWDWQETSGQEWGALGAASALRPVTGYRLEVVHPLLKKGAKGDMVVWLQEHLIAAGAELPVTGVFGRQTARATREFKEAHGLPANGIVDTETWNALLTYTPYRERWAARRAPGARVRPARRPLSASLPAKAYEIPPGP
;
A
#
# COMPACT_ATOMS: atom_id res chain seq x y z
N VAL A 1 -23.97 -2.08 -17.85
CA VAL A 1 -22.89 -2.82 -17.18
C VAL A 1 -23.06 -2.56 -15.70
N SER A 2 -23.52 -3.59 -14.96
CA SER A 2 -23.87 -3.46 -13.54
C SER A 2 -22.61 -3.54 -12.68
N PHE A 3 -22.32 -2.49 -11.95
CA PHE A 3 -21.21 -2.37 -11.02
C PHE A 3 -21.25 -3.43 -9.92
N ASN A 4 -20.11 -3.96 -9.50
CA ASN A 4 -19.99 -4.78 -8.31
C ASN A 4 -19.66 -3.93 -7.09
N PRO A 5 -20.62 -3.64 -6.20
CA PRO A 5 -20.40 -2.79 -5.03
C PRO A 5 -19.54 -3.43 -3.93
N ARG A 6 -19.07 -4.66 -4.12
CA ARG A 6 -18.33 -5.39 -3.05
C ARG A 6 -16.86 -5.02 -2.93
N ILE A 7 -16.24 -4.45 -3.96
CA ILE A 7 -14.85 -3.94 -3.85
C ILE A 7 -14.83 -2.61 -3.10
N PHE A 8 -15.93 -1.85 -3.12
CA PHE A 8 -16.05 -0.54 -2.48
C PHE A 8 -16.71 -0.57 -1.10
N ALA A 9 -17.35 -1.67 -0.70
CA ALA A 9 -18.01 -1.77 0.61
C ALA A 9 -17.03 -1.72 1.81
N ALA A 10 -15.74 -1.98 1.60
CA ALA A 10 -14.72 -1.86 2.64
C ALA A 10 -14.30 -0.41 2.92
N LEU A 11 -14.51 0.51 1.97
CA LEU A 11 -14.17 1.93 2.13
C LEU A 11 -15.32 2.78 2.72
N ALA A 12 -16.56 2.30 2.66
CA ALA A 12 -17.77 3.08 3.03
C ALA A 12 -18.27 2.90 4.48
N ALA A 13 -17.69 2.02 5.25
CA ALA A 13 -18.15 1.76 6.62
C ALA A 13 -17.14 2.25 7.64
N ILE A 14 -17.08 3.53 7.92
CA ILE A 14 -16.81 4.12 9.25
C ILE A 14 -16.79 5.66 9.08
N VAL A 15 -17.96 6.26 9.10
CA VAL A 15 -18.11 7.65 9.57
C VAL A 15 -18.87 7.57 10.87
N ALA A 16 -18.17 7.32 11.96
CA ALA A 16 -18.64 7.61 13.30
C ALA A 16 -17.82 8.80 13.80
N PHE A 17 -18.44 9.98 13.77
CA PHE A 17 -17.91 11.21 14.34
C PHE A 17 -17.72 11.04 15.86
N ALA A 18 -16.47 11.03 16.31
CA ALA A 18 -16.12 11.37 17.67
C ALA A 18 -15.54 12.80 17.66
N LEU A 19 -16.35 13.74 18.12
CA LEU A 19 -15.94 15.11 18.41
C LEU A 19 -14.90 15.10 19.53
N VAL A 20 -13.69 15.52 19.24
CA VAL A 20 -12.68 15.86 20.25
C VAL A 20 -12.49 17.37 20.22
N PRO A 21 -12.58 18.06 21.39
CA PRO A 21 -12.50 19.51 21.43
C PRO A 21 -11.10 20.03 21.14
N SER A 22 -11.06 21.08 20.33
CA SER A 22 -9.91 21.91 20.01
C SER A 22 -9.43 22.64 21.26
N VAL A 23 -8.14 22.50 21.59
CA VAL A 23 -7.45 23.42 22.48
C VAL A 23 -6.43 24.18 21.62
N ALA A 24 -6.70 25.46 21.44
CA ALA A 24 -5.79 26.40 20.86
C ALA A 24 -4.74 26.81 21.91
N SER A 25 -3.47 26.77 21.54
CA SER A 25 -2.44 27.59 22.18
C SER A 25 -1.44 28.01 21.12
N ALA A 26 -1.35 29.30 20.91
CA ALA A 26 -0.37 29.95 20.10
C ALA A 26 0.91 30.12 20.90
N GLU A 27 2.06 29.83 20.30
CA GLU A 27 3.29 30.54 20.62
C GLU A 27 4.18 30.67 19.36
N THR A 28 4.60 31.89 19.15
CA THR A 28 5.51 32.39 18.11
C THR A 28 6.95 32.11 18.48
N GLY A 29 7.74 31.67 17.51
CA GLY A 29 9.20 31.69 17.72
C GLY A 29 10.02 30.97 16.66
N GLY A 30 10.72 31.74 15.82
CA GLY A 30 12.01 31.36 15.25
C GLY A 30 12.00 30.56 13.95
N ALA A 31 12.26 31.26 12.83
CA ALA A 31 12.68 30.64 11.58
C ALA A 31 14.08 30.01 11.75
N GLY A 32 14.10 28.71 12.04
CA GLY A 32 15.28 27.86 11.91
C GLY A 32 15.26 27.23 10.52
N GLN A 33 16.33 27.43 9.75
CA GLN A 33 16.56 26.69 8.51
C GLN A 33 16.61 25.20 8.87
N VAL A 34 15.63 24.44 8.38
CA VAL A 34 15.67 22.98 8.45
C VAL A 34 16.67 22.52 7.39
N GLU A 35 17.83 22.10 7.83
CA GLU A 35 18.72 21.30 7.00
C GLU A 35 17.93 20.10 6.49
N THR A 36 17.83 19.98 5.17
CA THR A 36 17.28 18.81 4.50
C THR A 36 18.16 17.63 4.86
N GLY A 37 17.73 16.83 5.83
CA GLY A 37 18.29 15.53 6.08
C GLY A 37 18.19 14.74 4.76
N THR A 38 19.35 14.48 4.16
CA THR A 38 19.49 13.56 3.04
C THR A 38 18.97 12.21 3.51
N GLU A 39 17.78 11.83 3.02
CA GLU A 39 17.34 10.46 3.08
C GLU A 39 18.47 9.60 2.50
N SER A 40 19.03 8.72 3.32
CA SER A 40 19.92 7.65 2.89
C SER A 40 19.06 6.62 2.12
N GLY A 41 18.47 7.07 1.02
CA GLY A 41 17.82 6.20 0.06
C GLY A 41 18.92 5.44 -0.67
N ALA A 42 19.02 4.14 -0.44
CA ALA A 42 19.59 3.27 -1.44
C ALA A 42 18.93 3.67 -2.75
N THR A 43 19.71 4.06 -3.75
CA THR A 43 19.23 4.41 -5.09
C THR A 43 18.60 3.13 -5.62
N LEU A 44 17.27 3.00 -5.40
CA LEU A 44 16.50 1.94 -6.03
C LEU A 44 16.64 2.22 -7.53
N GLY A 45 17.16 1.26 -8.27
CA GLY A 45 17.41 1.43 -9.70
C GLY A 45 16.13 1.83 -10.43
N ASN A 46 16.26 2.40 -11.62
CA ASN A 46 15.13 2.79 -12.46
C ASN A 46 14.21 1.57 -12.69
N THR A 47 13.00 1.62 -12.22
CA THR A 47 12.00 0.54 -12.29
C THR A 47 10.78 0.98 -13.10
N ALA A 48 9.88 0.05 -13.41
CA ALA A 48 8.61 0.36 -14.04
C ALA A 48 7.74 1.31 -13.20
N PHE A 49 7.96 1.37 -11.88
CA PHE A 49 7.27 2.32 -10.99
C PHE A 49 7.68 3.78 -11.25
N ASP A 50 8.86 4.04 -11.81
CA ASP A 50 9.36 5.38 -12.12
C ASP A 50 8.74 5.97 -13.42
N ARG A 51 7.74 5.29 -13.96
CA ARG A 51 6.94 5.75 -15.10
C ARG A 51 5.51 6.00 -14.71
N GLN A 52 4.87 7.00 -15.31
CA GLN A 52 3.42 7.16 -15.16
C GLN A 52 2.72 5.89 -15.61
N GLY A 53 1.87 5.31 -14.77
CA GLY A 53 1.26 4.01 -14.98
C GLY A 53 -0.24 4.05 -15.21
N MET A 54 -0.78 3.01 -15.85
CA MET A 54 -2.22 2.83 -15.99
C MET A 54 -2.60 1.37 -15.68
N TRP A 55 -3.58 1.21 -14.81
CA TRP A 55 -4.07 -0.09 -14.38
C TRP A 55 -5.06 -0.68 -15.38
N VAL A 56 -4.88 -1.94 -15.70
CA VAL A 56 -5.71 -2.71 -16.62
C VAL A 56 -6.31 -3.88 -15.85
N TRP A 57 -7.62 -3.81 -15.58
CA TRP A 57 -8.34 -4.93 -14.98
C TRP A 57 -8.63 -5.99 -16.03
N TYR A 58 -9.31 -5.61 -17.13
CA TYR A 58 -9.60 -6.50 -18.26
C TYR A 58 -8.96 -5.97 -19.55
N VAL A 59 -8.04 -6.76 -20.10
CA VAL A 59 -7.40 -6.42 -21.39
C VAL A 59 -8.45 -6.33 -22.51
N SER A 60 -9.45 -7.21 -22.51
CA SER A 60 -10.54 -7.21 -23.50
C SER A 60 -11.41 -5.94 -23.46
N HIS A 61 -11.46 -5.26 -22.31
CA HIS A 61 -12.21 -4.00 -22.15
C HIS A 61 -11.33 -2.76 -22.31
N SER A 62 -10.05 -2.95 -22.59
CA SER A 62 -9.09 -1.87 -22.86
C SER A 62 -8.86 -1.81 -24.36
N GLU A 63 -9.32 -0.74 -25.03
CA GLU A 63 -9.26 -0.57 -26.50
C GLU A 63 -9.80 -1.80 -27.28
N GLY A 64 -10.86 -2.44 -26.76
CA GLY A 64 -11.43 -3.65 -27.37
C GLY A 64 -10.46 -4.86 -27.39
N GLY A 65 -9.47 -4.87 -26.53
CA GLY A 65 -8.43 -5.92 -26.47
C GLY A 65 -7.31 -5.81 -27.50
N SER A 66 -7.31 -4.74 -28.31
CA SER A 66 -6.27 -4.49 -29.30
C SER A 66 -4.98 -3.99 -28.63
N VAL A 67 -3.96 -4.85 -28.56
CA VAL A 67 -2.68 -4.49 -27.94
C VAL A 67 -2.02 -3.29 -28.65
N SER A 68 -2.12 -3.19 -29.97
CA SER A 68 -1.61 -2.03 -30.72
C SER A 68 -2.33 -0.74 -30.35
N SER A 69 -3.64 -0.78 -30.15
CA SER A 69 -4.42 0.37 -29.73
C SER A 69 -4.15 0.76 -28.26
N ILE A 70 -3.94 -0.22 -27.38
CA ILE A 70 -3.48 0.00 -26.00
C ILE A 70 -2.15 0.74 -26.00
N ILE A 71 -1.17 0.27 -26.78
CA ILE A 71 0.14 0.92 -26.91
C ILE A 71 0.00 2.35 -27.44
N ALA A 72 -0.81 2.54 -28.50
CA ALA A 72 -1.01 3.85 -29.10
C ALA A 72 -1.63 4.84 -28.11
N ARG A 73 -2.66 4.43 -27.38
CA ARG A 73 -3.32 5.28 -26.36
C ARG A 73 -2.39 5.58 -25.18
N ALA A 74 -1.65 4.58 -24.69
CA ALA A 74 -0.68 4.77 -23.62
C ALA A 74 0.33 5.87 -24.00
N LYS A 75 0.97 5.74 -25.16
CA LYS A 75 1.95 6.70 -25.67
C LYS A 75 1.38 8.10 -25.89
N ALA A 76 0.16 8.18 -26.41
CA ALA A 76 -0.51 9.47 -26.64
C ALA A 76 -0.82 10.23 -25.35
N ASN A 77 -0.80 9.53 -24.19
CA ASN A 77 -1.15 10.09 -22.88
C ASN A 77 -0.01 9.97 -21.86
N ASP A 78 1.22 9.85 -22.31
CA ASP A 78 2.42 9.81 -21.46
C ASP A 78 2.41 8.67 -20.44
N ILE A 79 1.76 7.54 -20.78
CA ILE A 79 1.78 6.32 -19.97
C ILE A 79 2.97 5.47 -20.41
N GLY A 80 3.91 5.26 -19.48
CA GLY A 80 5.11 4.45 -19.73
C GLY A 80 5.04 3.04 -19.16
N ALA A 81 4.11 2.79 -18.23
CA ALA A 81 3.92 1.46 -17.65
C ALA A 81 2.43 1.06 -17.63
N VAL A 82 2.16 -0.22 -17.83
CA VAL A 82 0.80 -0.79 -17.68
C VAL A 82 0.80 -1.84 -16.59
N TYR A 83 -0.19 -1.74 -15.70
CA TYR A 83 -0.39 -2.63 -14.56
C TYR A 83 -1.52 -3.59 -14.90
N VAL A 84 -1.20 -4.81 -15.33
CA VAL A 84 -2.18 -5.76 -15.84
C VAL A 84 -2.55 -6.81 -14.79
N LYS A 85 -3.85 -7.04 -14.57
CA LYS A 85 -4.31 -8.09 -13.64
C LYS A 85 -3.84 -9.46 -14.09
N ALA A 86 -3.08 -10.11 -13.23
CA ALA A 86 -2.46 -11.41 -13.47
C ALA A 86 -3.04 -12.53 -12.61
N GLY A 87 -3.77 -12.17 -11.56
CA GLY A 87 -4.38 -13.14 -10.66
C GLY A 87 -5.41 -12.55 -9.71
N ASP A 88 -6.20 -13.45 -9.11
CA ASP A 88 -7.17 -13.15 -8.07
C ASP A 88 -7.14 -14.29 -7.07
N GLY A 89 -6.72 -14.04 -5.83
CA GLY A 89 -6.41 -15.08 -4.88
C GLY A 89 -5.46 -16.13 -5.46
N ALA A 90 -5.81 -17.40 -5.33
CA ALA A 90 -5.04 -18.51 -5.88
C ALA A 90 -5.34 -18.81 -7.38
N GLY A 91 -6.15 -17.98 -8.03
CA GLY A 91 -6.53 -18.10 -9.44
C GLY A 91 -5.67 -17.24 -10.36
N ALA A 92 -4.98 -17.86 -11.33
CA ALA A 92 -4.24 -17.13 -12.35
C ALA A 92 -5.20 -16.63 -13.45
N TRP A 93 -4.99 -15.41 -13.95
CA TRP A 93 -5.73 -14.85 -15.05
C TRP A 93 -5.05 -15.11 -16.39
N SER A 94 -5.79 -15.71 -17.33
CA SER A 94 -5.26 -16.12 -18.64
C SER A 94 -4.82 -14.95 -19.52
N GLN A 95 -5.47 -13.77 -19.36
CA GLN A 95 -5.10 -12.57 -20.10
C GLN A 95 -3.63 -12.17 -19.86
N PHE A 96 -3.08 -12.39 -18.67
CA PHE A 96 -1.67 -12.11 -18.40
C PHE A 96 -0.81 -13.24 -18.97
N SER A 97 -0.35 -13.07 -20.18
CA SER A 97 0.43 -14.04 -20.94
C SER A 97 1.80 -13.51 -21.36
N ARG A 98 2.76 -14.41 -21.58
CA ARG A 98 4.07 -14.01 -22.12
C ARG A 98 3.94 -13.26 -23.46
N GLY A 99 3.01 -13.67 -24.32
CA GLY A 99 2.74 -13.00 -25.60
C GLY A 99 2.30 -11.56 -25.43
N LEU A 100 1.37 -11.29 -24.48
CA LEU A 100 0.95 -9.94 -24.14
C LEU A 100 2.11 -9.09 -23.62
N VAL A 101 2.86 -9.60 -22.64
CA VAL A 101 4.00 -8.88 -22.04
C VAL A 101 5.02 -8.51 -23.12
N GLN A 102 5.42 -9.46 -23.96
CA GLN A 102 6.37 -9.21 -25.06
C GLN A 102 5.84 -8.20 -26.08
N ALA A 103 4.52 -8.21 -26.37
CA ALA A 103 3.93 -7.25 -27.30
C ALA A 103 3.93 -5.82 -26.73
N LEU A 104 3.63 -5.67 -25.45
CA LEU A 104 3.68 -4.37 -24.74
C LEU A 104 5.13 -3.85 -24.67
N HIS A 105 6.10 -4.71 -24.34
CA HIS A 105 7.52 -4.37 -24.36
C HIS A 105 8.00 -3.90 -25.72
N ARG A 106 7.64 -4.61 -26.81
CA ARG A 106 7.95 -4.15 -28.19
C ARG A 106 7.31 -2.79 -28.49
N GLY A 107 6.20 -2.49 -27.83
CA GLY A 107 5.57 -1.18 -27.87
C GLY A 107 6.29 -0.12 -27.03
N GLY A 108 7.32 -0.46 -26.25
CA GLY A 108 8.06 0.47 -25.39
C GLY A 108 7.36 0.79 -24.07
N LEU A 109 6.45 -0.08 -23.63
CA LEU A 109 5.78 0.00 -22.32
C LEU A 109 6.40 -1.01 -21.36
N ASP A 110 6.66 -0.59 -20.13
CA ASP A 110 6.95 -1.50 -19.03
C ASP A 110 5.65 -2.17 -18.56
N VAL A 111 5.76 -3.40 -18.06
CA VAL A 111 4.61 -4.23 -17.69
C VAL A 111 4.71 -4.71 -16.25
N CYS A 112 3.85 -4.17 -15.39
CA CYS A 112 3.66 -4.67 -14.03
C CYS A 112 2.53 -5.68 -13.99
N ALA A 113 2.74 -6.80 -13.32
CA ALA A 113 1.65 -7.71 -12.97
C ALA A 113 1.06 -7.31 -11.62
N TRP A 114 -0.27 -7.38 -11.46
CA TRP A 114 -0.90 -7.21 -10.17
C TRP A 114 -1.89 -8.34 -9.85
N GLN A 115 -2.07 -8.57 -8.56
CA GLN A 115 -2.92 -9.63 -8.05
C GLN A 115 -3.64 -9.15 -6.79
N PHE A 116 -4.96 -9.28 -6.76
CA PHE A 116 -5.72 -9.17 -5.52
C PHE A 116 -5.49 -10.41 -4.67
N VAL A 117 -5.20 -10.22 -3.38
CA VAL A 117 -4.86 -11.32 -2.47
C VAL A 117 -5.74 -11.28 -1.21
N TYR A 118 -6.18 -12.46 -0.78
CA TYR A 118 -7.09 -12.62 0.36
C TYR A 118 -6.41 -13.15 1.63
N GLY A 119 -5.21 -13.72 1.50
CA GLY A 119 -4.53 -14.41 2.59
C GLY A 119 -5.21 -15.71 3.04
N ASN A 120 -6.12 -16.26 2.24
CA ASN A 120 -6.80 -17.51 2.53
C ASN A 120 -5.93 -18.72 2.18
N ASN A 121 -5.16 -18.61 1.09
CA ASN A 121 -4.15 -19.59 0.70
C ASN A 121 -2.85 -18.89 0.27
N PRO A 122 -2.13 -18.28 1.20
CA PRO A 122 -1.04 -17.36 0.89
C PRO A 122 0.09 -17.99 0.06
N VAL A 123 0.36 -19.28 0.22
CA VAL A 123 1.39 -19.98 -0.58
C VAL A 123 0.92 -20.22 -2.01
N ALA A 124 -0.36 -20.53 -2.25
CA ALA A 124 -0.90 -20.67 -3.59
C ALA A 124 -1.03 -19.29 -4.27
N GLU A 125 -1.47 -18.27 -3.53
CA GLU A 125 -1.49 -16.88 -4.00
C GLU A 125 -0.08 -16.44 -4.45
N ALA A 126 0.95 -16.68 -3.65
CA ALA A 126 2.34 -16.39 -4.00
C ALA A 126 2.87 -17.18 -5.21
N LYS A 127 2.36 -18.40 -5.47
CA LYS A 127 2.68 -19.16 -6.68
C LYS A 127 2.11 -18.50 -7.94
N VAL A 128 0.89 -17.97 -7.86
CA VAL A 128 0.26 -17.22 -8.97
C VAL A 128 1.07 -15.96 -9.27
N ALA A 129 1.44 -15.19 -8.25
CA ALA A 129 2.30 -14.03 -8.38
C ALA A 129 3.63 -14.36 -9.07
N ALA A 130 4.33 -15.37 -8.59
CA ALA A 130 5.60 -15.79 -9.15
C ALA A 130 5.46 -16.30 -10.60
N ALA A 131 4.38 -16.97 -10.93
CA ALA A 131 4.10 -17.41 -12.31
C ALA A 131 3.83 -16.21 -13.24
N ALA A 132 3.26 -15.12 -12.75
CA ALA A 132 3.10 -13.88 -13.50
C ALA A 132 4.48 -13.23 -13.75
N VAL A 133 5.33 -13.11 -12.73
CA VAL A 133 6.70 -12.60 -12.87
C VAL A 133 7.49 -13.41 -13.89
N ALA A 134 7.39 -14.75 -13.88
CA ALA A 134 8.06 -15.62 -14.81
C ALA A 134 7.59 -15.47 -16.27
N LYS A 135 6.48 -14.78 -16.53
CA LYS A 135 6.04 -14.42 -17.88
C LYS A 135 6.74 -13.18 -18.45
N GLY A 136 7.58 -12.52 -17.64
CA GLY A 136 8.40 -11.38 -18.04
C GLY A 136 7.91 -10.03 -17.52
N ALA A 137 7.12 -9.99 -16.44
CA ALA A 137 6.77 -8.74 -15.79
C ALA A 137 8.02 -8.02 -15.26
N ASP A 138 8.05 -6.69 -15.37
CA ASP A 138 9.14 -5.83 -14.87
C ASP A 138 8.96 -5.50 -13.39
N CYS A 139 7.73 -5.53 -12.89
CA CYS A 139 7.40 -5.37 -11.48
C CYS A 139 6.15 -6.19 -11.10
N PHE A 140 5.93 -6.29 -9.80
CA PHE A 140 4.76 -6.96 -9.26
C PHE A 140 4.09 -6.10 -8.19
N VAL A 141 2.75 -6.04 -8.21
CA VAL A 141 1.97 -5.33 -7.19
C VAL A 141 1.09 -6.31 -6.43
N ILE A 142 1.28 -6.31 -5.11
CA ILE A 142 0.43 -7.01 -4.16
C ILE A 142 -0.75 -6.09 -3.85
N ASP A 143 -1.95 -6.45 -4.30
CA ASP A 143 -3.17 -5.73 -3.98
C ASP A 143 -3.83 -6.40 -2.77
N ALA A 144 -3.53 -5.87 -1.58
CA ALA A 144 -3.97 -6.43 -0.30
C ALA A 144 -4.78 -5.39 0.48
N GLU A 145 -5.98 -5.78 0.86
CA GLU A 145 -6.95 -4.88 1.49
C GLU A 145 -7.51 -5.47 2.80
N ALA A 146 -8.74 -5.13 3.16
CA ALA A 146 -9.40 -5.51 4.41
C ALA A 146 -9.36 -7.02 4.72
N ASP A 147 -9.32 -7.86 3.69
CA ASP A 147 -9.17 -9.31 3.87
C ASP A 147 -7.92 -9.71 4.64
N TYR A 148 -6.89 -8.86 4.64
CA TYR A 148 -5.65 -9.14 5.38
C TYR A 148 -5.64 -8.60 6.81
N GLU A 149 -6.66 -7.86 7.25
CA GLU A 149 -6.70 -7.34 8.61
C GLU A 149 -6.58 -8.47 9.65
N GLY A 150 -5.61 -8.34 10.56
CA GLY A 150 -5.28 -9.35 11.57
C GLY A 150 -4.56 -10.61 11.05
N LYS A 151 -4.34 -10.76 9.74
CA LYS A 151 -3.76 -11.97 9.13
C LYS A 151 -2.22 -11.92 9.02
N TYR A 152 -1.51 -11.56 10.08
CA TYR A 152 -0.03 -11.48 10.10
C TYR A 152 0.66 -12.76 9.63
N ALA A 153 0.19 -13.92 10.09
CA ALA A 153 0.77 -15.21 9.69
C ALA A 153 0.54 -15.54 8.20
N SER A 154 -0.58 -15.10 7.62
CA SER A 154 -0.83 -15.25 6.19
C SER A 154 0.04 -14.30 5.37
N ALA A 155 0.19 -13.04 5.81
CA ALA A 155 1.09 -12.07 5.18
C ALA A 155 2.54 -12.57 5.19
N ASP A 156 3.05 -13.07 6.33
CA ASP A 156 4.40 -13.61 6.43
C ASP A 156 4.61 -14.83 5.51
N ARG A 157 3.64 -15.76 5.44
CA ARG A 157 3.69 -16.90 4.52
C ARG A 157 3.68 -16.46 3.06
N TYR A 158 2.85 -15.48 2.70
CA TYR A 158 2.75 -14.95 1.35
C TYR A 158 4.08 -14.32 0.93
N ILE A 159 4.59 -13.38 1.70
CA ILE A 159 5.85 -12.68 1.40
C ILE A 159 7.02 -13.64 1.29
N ARG A 160 7.19 -14.56 2.26
CA ARG A 160 8.28 -15.56 2.20
C ARG A 160 8.15 -16.47 0.99
N ALA A 161 6.95 -16.94 0.69
CA ALA A 161 6.71 -17.82 -0.45
C ALA A 161 6.90 -17.10 -1.79
N LEU A 162 6.56 -15.82 -1.87
CA LEU A 162 6.79 -14.97 -3.04
C LEU A 162 8.30 -14.75 -3.24
N ARG A 163 8.99 -14.21 -2.23
CA ARG A 163 10.42 -13.86 -2.33
C ARG A 163 11.31 -15.07 -2.58
N ALA A 164 11.01 -16.22 -2.01
CA ALA A 164 11.71 -17.47 -2.30
C ALA A 164 11.65 -17.88 -3.79
N ARG A 165 10.69 -17.35 -4.56
CA ARG A 165 10.50 -17.67 -5.99
C ARG A 165 10.98 -16.59 -6.93
N ILE A 166 10.86 -15.32 -6.56
CA ILE A 166 11.19 -14.19 -7.42
C ILE A 166 12.48 -13.47 -7.01
N GLY A 167 13.07 -13.83 -5.86
CA GLY A 167 14.23 -13.16 -5.28
C GLY A 167 13.85 -11.90 -4.49
N GLU A 168 14.79 -11.39 -3.70
CA GLU A 168 14.56 -10.24 -2.82
C GLU A 168 14.66 -8.90 -3.56
N THR A 169 15.41 -8.85 -4.66
CA THR A 169 15.66 -7.62 -5.43
C THR A 169 14.59 -7.32 -6.48
N PHE A 170 13.76 -8.30 -6.85
CA PHE A 170 12.70 -8.07 -7.83
C PHE A 170 11.73 -6.99 -7.33
N PRO A 171 11.39 -5.96 -8.15
CA PRO A 171 10.57 -4.85 -7.72
C PRO A 171 9.14 -5.28 -7.33
N VAL A 172 8.77 -5.09 -6.08
CA VAL A 172 7.44 -5.41 -5.55
C VAL A 172 6.87 -4.21 -4.80
N ALA A 173 5.66 -3.83 -5.13
CA ALA A 173 4.89 -2.84 -4.40
C ALA A 173 3.74 -3.46 -3.61
N LEU A 174 3.29 -2.78 -2.56
CA LEU A 174 2.02 -3.00 -1.91
C LEU A 174 1.03 -1.93 -2.35
N ALA A 175 -0.06 -2.32 -3.02
CA ALA A 175 -1.24 -1.49 -3.17
C ALA A 175 -2.18 -1.77 -1.98
N GLY A 176 -2.51 -0.72 -1.23
CA GLY A 176 -3.31 -0.83 -0.04
C GLY A 176 -4.00 0.49 0.32
N PHE A 177 -4.52 0.57 1.53
CA PHE A 177 -5.26 1.74 2.00
C PHE A 177 -4.38 3.00 2.06
N PRO A 178 -4.89 4.16 1.62
CA PRO A 178 -4.18 5.44 1.75
C PRO A 178 -4.14 5.91 3.21
N TYR A 179 -5.19 5.64 4.00
CA TYR A 179 -5.33 6.04 5.40
C TYR A 179 -5.00 4.87 6.33
N VAL A 180 -3.71 4.59 6.48
CA VAL A 180 -3.20 3.45 7.26
C VAL A 180 -3.61 3.48 8.73
N ASP A 181 -3.82 4.66 9.29
CA ASP A 181 -4.28 4.89 10.66
C ASP A 181 -5.73 4.44 10.90
N TYR A 182 -6.55 4.32 9.85
CA TYR A 182 -7.90 3.76 9.92
C TYR A 182 -7.91 2.22 9.86
N HIS A 183 -6.78 1.62 9.56
CA HIS A 183 -6.61 0.16 9.42
C HIS A 183 -5.53 -0.39 10.36
N PRO A 184 -5.66 -0.18 11.69
CA PRO A 184 -4.61 -0.49 12.66
C PRO A 184 -4.32 -1.98 12.83
N SER A 185 -5.14 -2.87 12.28
CA SER A 185 -4.94 -4.32 12.29
C SER A 185 -4.38 -4.88 10.98
N PHE A 186 -4.24 -4.06 9.94
CA PHE A 186 -3.62 -4.48 8.69
C PHE A 186 -2.11 -4.67 8.90
N PRO A 187 -1.50 -5.78 8.43
CA PRO A 187 -0.11 -6.14 8.74
C PRO A 187 0.91 -5.38 7.86
N TYR A 188 0.91 -4.04 7.89
CA TYR A 188 1.90 -3.22 7.17
C TYR A 188 3.33 -3.56 7.56
N SER A 189 3.58 -3.79 8.87
CA SER A 189 4.89 -4.21 9.39
C SER A 189 5.44 -5.46 8.71
N VAL A 190 4.56 -6.39 8.30
CA VAL A 190 4.94 -7.59 7.57
C VAL A 190 5.15 -7.32 6.08
N PHE A 191 4.24 -6.55 5.47
CA PHE A 191 4.33 -6.24 4.03
C PHE A 191 5.49 -5.30 3.72
N PHE A 192 5.80 -4.34 4.59
CA PHE A 192 6.89 -3.36 4.45
C PHE A 192 8.15 -3.74 5.23
N GLY A 193 8.10 -4.74 6.08
CA GLY A 193 9.26 -5.22 6.82
C GLY A 193 10.35 -5.83 5.90
N PRO A 194 11.51 -6.17 6.46
CA PRO A 194 12.64 -6.70 5.71
C PRO A 194 12.27 -7.88 4.79
N GLY A 195 12.61 -7.77 3.50
CA GLY A 195 12.24 -8.74 2.47
C GLY A 195 10.76 -8.70 2.06
N GLY A 196 10.02 -7.67 2.43
CA GLY A 196 8.67 -7.39 1.96
C GLY A 196 8.62 -6.61 0.64
N ALA A 197 7.60 -5.76 0.48
CA ALA A 197 7.48 -4.82 -0.63
C ALA A 197 8.47 -3.67 -0.45
N GLN A 198 9.15 -3.28 -1.52
CA GLN A 198 10.07 -2.14 -1.51
C GLN A 198 9.36 -0.81 -1.76
N TYR A 199 8.15 -0.85 -2.33
CA TYR A 199 7.42 0.32 -2.79
C TYR A 199 6.02 0.34 -2.19
N ASN A 200 5.55 1.55 -1.83
CA ASN A 200 4.21 1.77 -1.32
C ASN A 200 3.35 2.43 -2.42
N GLN A 201 2.26 1.78 -2.81
CA GLN A 201 1.29 2.29 -3.79
C GLN A 201 -0.09 2.47 -3.15
N PRO A 202 -0.31 3.51 -2.33
CA PRO A 202 -1.60 3.73 -1.69
C PRO A 202 -2.68 4.11 -2.71
N GLN A 203 -3.88 3.55 -2.55
CA GLN A 203 -5.07 3.76 -3.39
C GLN A 203 -5.74 5.10 -3.04
N MET A 204 -5.21 6.20 -3.54
CA MET A 204 -5.61 7.56 -3.16
C MET A 204 -6.83 8.05 -3.95
N TYR A 205 -7.95 7.33 -3.82
CA TYR A 205 -9.20 7.56 -4.56
C TYR A 205 -10.05 8.66 -3.90
N TRP A 206 -9.65 9.91 -4.07
CA TRP A 206 -10.21 11.05 -3.34
C TRP A 206 -11.73 11.23 -3.50
N LYS A 207 -12.28 10.94 -4.69
CA LYS A 207 -13.71 11.09 -4.93
C LYS A 207 -14.51 9.98 -4.25
N THR A 208 -14.06 8.74 -4.34
CA THR A 208 -14.66 7.58 -3.65
C THR A 208 -14.57 7.71 -2.13
N ILE A 209 -13.44 8.19 -1.62
CA ILE A 209 -13.25 8.48 -0.19
C ILE A 209 -14.14 9.66 0.27
N GLY A 210 -14.60 10.50 -0.65
CA GLY A 210 -15.40 11.68 -0.32
C GLY A 210 -14.58 12.84 0.22
N THR A 211 -13.34 13.01 -0.26
CA THR A 211 -12.41 14.03 0.19
C THR A 211 -11.83 14.87 -0.96
N SER A 212 -11.01 15.85 -0.66
CA SER A 212 -10.28 16.61 -1.67
C SER A 212 -8.96 15.93 -2.06
N VAL A 213 -8.45 16.26 -3.26
CA VAL A 213 -7.11 15.83 -3.68
C VAL A 213 -6.03 16.27 -2.68
N ARG A 214 -6.14 17.50 -2.12
CA ARG A 214 -5.22 17.99 -1.08
C ARG A 214 -5.28 17.08 0.16
N THR A 215 -6.47 16.85 0.67
CA THR A 215 -6.66 16.08 1.90
C THR A 215 -6.16 14.64 1.77
N VAL A 216 -6.44 13.97 0.62
CA VAL A 216 -5.95 12.59 0.43
C VAL A 216 -4.43 12.56 0.38
N TYR A 217 -3.77 13.54 -0.25
CA TYR A 217 -2.31 13.61 -0.25
C TYR A 217 -1.74 13.87 1.13
N GLU A 218 -2.20 14.93 1.80
CA GLU A 218 -1.70 15.30 3.11
C GLU A 218 -1.87 14.16 4.12
N HIS A 219 -3.06 13.57 4.21
CA HIS A 219 -3.30 12.46 5.13
C HIS A 219 -2.44 11.23 4.78
N THR A 220 -2.44 10.81 3.52
CA THR A 220 -1.65 9.65 3.09
C THR A 220 -0.18 9.82 3.42
N TYR A 221 0.43 10.93 3.04
CA TYR A 221 1.87 11.13 3.25
C TYR A 221 2.24 11.35 4.71
N LEU A 222 1.38 12.01 5.51
CA LEU A 222 1.60 12.18 6.95
C LEU A 222 1.72 10.83 7.67
N PHE A 223 0.88 9.85 7.33
CA PHE A 223 0.78 8.58 8.05
C PHE A 223 1.55 7.42 7.40
N ASN A 224 1.86 7.49 6.09
CA ASN A 224 2.57 6.40 5.41
C ASN A 224 4.10 6.52 5.46
N ARG A 225 4.66 7.72 5.64
CA ARG A 225 6.12 7.93 5.63
C ARG A 225 6.86 7.20 6.75
N ILE A 226 6.19 6.89 7.84
CA ILE A 226 6.79 6.13 8.96
C ILE A 226 7.29 4.75 8.55
N TRP A 227 6.78 4.19 7.44
CA TRP A 227 7.24 2.91 6.91
C TRP A 227 8.57 3.00 6.16
N GLY A 228 9.06 4.20 5.83
CA GLY A 228 10.35 4.42 5.16
C GLY A 228 10.43 3.97 3.70
N HIS A 229 9.30 3.73 3.03
CA HIS A 229 9.25 3.31 1.63
C HIS A 229 8.86 4.44 0.69
N PRO A 230 9.42 4.48 -0.54
CA PRO A 230 8.97 5.41 -1.57
C PRO A 230 7.48 5.24 -1.86
N ILE A 231 6.75 6.36 -1.94
CA ILE A 231 5.30 6.37 -2.15
C ILE A 231 5.02 6.73 -3.60
N TYR A 232 4.47 5.77 -4.35
CA TYR A 232 4.00 5.91 -5.73
C TYR A 232 2.47 5.93 -5.74
N PRO A 233 1.81 7.10 -5.74
CA PRO A 233 0.38 7.19 -5.49
C PRO A 233 -0.45 6.57 -6.62
N ILE A 234 -1.53 5.86 -6.27
CA ILE A 234 -2.55 5.43 -7.23
C ILE A 234 -3.66 6.46 -7.24
N GLY A 235 -3.82 7.18 -8.35
CA GLY A 235 -4.87 8.17 -8.56
C GLY A 235 -6.12 7.55 -9.16
N GLN A 236 -7.24 8.26 -9.05
CA GLN A 236 -8.55 7.86 -9.53
C GLN A 236 -8.85 8.47 -10.90
N THR A 237 -9.27 7.64 -11.87
CA THR A 237 -9.82 8.09 -13.16
C THR A 237 -11.22 7.54 -13.43
N TYR A 238 -11.70 6.62 -12.61
CA TYR A 238 -13.06 6.09 -12.64
C TYR A 238 -14.04 7.03 -11.90
N GLU A 239 -15.34 6.83 -12.11
CA GLU A 239 -16.41 7.66 -11.53
C GLU A 239 -16.34 9.16 -11.91
N GLY A 240 -15.60 9.52 -12.95
CA GLY A 240 -15.55 10.89 -13.45
C GLY A 240 -15.04 11.93 -12.45
N PRO A 241 -13.79 11.81 -11.93
CA PRO A 241 -13.24 12.77 -10.99
C PRO A 241 -13.00 14.17 -11.62
N GLY A 242 -12.99 14.23 -12.95
CA GLY A 242 -12.79 15.43 -13.74
C GLY A 242 -11.34 15.82 -13.97
N ALA A 243 -11.07 16.36 -15.16
CA ALA A 243 -9.71 16.69 -15.60
C ALA A 243 -8.96 17.68 -14.68
N ALA A 244 -9.67 18.59 -14.03
CA ALA A 244 -9.06 19.56 -13.10
C ALA A 244 -8.46 18.89 -11.86
N SER A 245 -9.18 17.92 -11.27
CA SER A 245 -8.69 17.20 -10.09
C SER A 245 -7.56 16.23 -10.45
N ILE A 246 -7.58 15.60 -11.63
CA ILE A 246 -6.46 14.78 -12.12
C ILE A 246 -5.20 15.65 -12.27
N ARG A 247 -5.29 16.81 -12.91
CA ARG A 247 -4.16 17.74 -13.00
C ARG A 247 -3.69 18.22 -11.63
N LEU A 248 -4.61 18.46 -10.69
CA LEU A 248 -4.25 18.83 -9.32
C LEU A 248 -3.53 17.66 -8.62
N PHE A 249 -3.99 16.42 -8.80
CA PHE A 249 -3.33 15.23 -8.25
C PHE A 249 -1.89 15.11 -8.76
N ARG A 250 -1.64 15.28 -10.06
CA ARG A 250 -0.30 15.27 -10.65
C ARG A 250 0.59 16.39 -10.08
N ARG A 251 0.02 17.58 -9.83
CA ARG A 251 0.76 18.69 -9.19
C ARG A 251 1.17 18.36 -7.77
N PHE A 252 0.31 17.66 -7.02
CA PHE A 252 0.67 17.17 -5.69
C PHE A 252 1.76 16.11 -5.76
N ALA A 253 1.73 15.17 -6.70
CA ALA A 253 2.80 14.20 -6.91
C ALA A 253 4.16 14.90 -7.10
N GLN A 254 4.22 15.94 -7.91
CA GLN A 254 5.40 16.78 -8.07
C GLN A 254 5.88 17.42 -6.76
N SER A 255 4.94 17.88 -5.93
CA SER A 255 5.26 18.54 -4.66
C SER A 255 5.79 17.58 -3.59
N TYR A 256 5.32 16.33 -3.60
CA TYR A 256 5.66 15.30 -2.62
C TYR A 256 6.83 14.39 -3.01
N GLY A 257 7.72 14.84 -3.89
CA GLY A 257 8.94 14.13 -4.26
C GLY A 257 9.05 13.76 -5.74
N GLY A 258 8.03 14.10 -6.55
CA GLY A 258 8.08 13.93 -8.00
C GLY A 258 7.94 12.50 -8.51
N LEU A 259 7.64 11.54 -7.63
CA LEU A 259 7.39 10.15 -8.05
C LEU A 259 6.10 10.09 -8.88
N PRO A 260 6.12 9.44 -10.06
CA PRO A 260 5.00 9.45 -10.97
C PRO A 260 3.82 8.64 -10.41
N PRO A 261 2.58 9.13 -10.58
CA PRO A 261 1.39 8.39 -10.20
C PRO A 261 1.09 7.27 -11.20
N SER A 262 0.36 6.26 -10.73
CA SER A 262 -0.41 5.36 -11.59
C SER A 262 -1.91 5.61 -11.42
N TRP A 263 -2.74 5.14 -12.38
CA TRP A 263 -4.14 5.54 -12.48
C TRP A 263 -5.06 4.33 -12.56
N TRP A 264 -6.00 4.26 -11.67
CA TRP A 264 -7.07 3.28 -11.66
C TRP A 264 -8.33 3.89 -12.25
N ASP A 265 -8.88 3.42 -13.37
CA ASP A 265 -8.38 2.32 -14.19
C ASP A 265 -8.65 2.59 -15.69
N TRP A 266 -8.09 1.77 -16.57
CA TRP A 266 -8.17 1.95 -18.02
C TRP A 266 -9.60 1.95 -18.55
N GLN A 267 -10.42 0.97 -18.10
CA GLN A 267 -11.73 0.72 -18.70
C GLN A 267 -12.71 1.86 -18.45
N GLU A 268 -12.56 2.56 -17.33
CA GLU A 268 -13.51 3.59 -16.88
C GLU A 268 -13.01 5.01 -17.14
N THR A 269 -11.77 5.17 -17.60
CA THR A 269 -11.21 6.50 -17.90
C THR A 269 -11.85 7.08 -19.14
N SER A 270 -12.55 8.20 -19.00
CA SER A 270 -13.18 8.93 -20.12
C SER A 270 -12.14 9.67 -20.98
N GLY A 271 -12.55 10.08 -22.20
CA GLY A 271 -11.68 10.85 -23.09
C GLY A 271 -11.17 12.16 -22.48
N GLN A 272 -11.98 12.82 -21.65
CA GLN A 272 -11.60 14.05 -20.94
C GLN A 272 -10.51 13.78 -19.89
N GLU A 273 -10.59 12.66 -19.20
CA GLU A 273 -9.64 12.26 -18.17
C GLU A 273 -8.33 11.79 -18.78
N TRP A 274 -8.40 11.02 -19.88
CA TRP A 274 -7.21 10.68 -20.68
C TRP A 274 -6.43 11.93 -21.09
N GLY A 275 -7.12 12.95 -21.61
CA GLY A 275 -6.48 14.23 -21.96
C GLY A 275 -5.81 14.93 -20.77
N ALA A 276 -6.29 14.72 -19.55
CA ALA A 276 -5.65 15.26 -18.34
C ALA A 276 -4.38 14.51 -17.92
N LEU A 277 -4.26 13.22 -18.28
CA LEU A 277 -3.06 12.43 -18.05
C LEU A 277 -1.93 12.83 -18.99
N GLY A 278 -2.24 13.01 -20.28
CA GLY A 278 -1.26 13.28 -21.34
C GLY A 278 -0.82 14.75 -21.46
N ALA A 279 -1.43 15.67 -20.73
CA ALA A 279 -1.10 17.08 -20.86
C ALA A 279 0.36 17.35 -20.44
N ALA A 280 1.22 17.61 -21.41
CA ALA A 280 2.64 17.92 -21.26
C ALA A 280 2.92 19.31 -20.64
N SER A 281 1.89 20.05 -20.19
CA SER A 281 2.06 21.34 -19.54
C SER A 281 2.90 21.17 -18.28
N ALA A 282 3.95 21.96 -18.15
CA ALA A 282 4.75 22.03 -16.93
C ALA A 282 3.83 22.18 -15.71
N LEU A 283 3.71 21.13 -14.92
CA LEU A 283 2.85 21.13 -13.75
C LEU A 283 3.54 21.96 -12.68
N ARG A 284 2.97 23.10 -12.33
CA ARG A 284 3.48 23.90 -11.22
C ARG A 284 3.18 23.16 -9.90
N PRO A 285 4.19 22.92 -9.05
CA PRO A 285 3.95 22.35 -7.72
C PRO A 285 2.91 23.17 -6.94
N VAL A 286 2.21 22.53 -6.04
CA VAL A 286 1.36 23.22 -5.06
C VAL A 286 2.22 23.77 -3.93
N THR A 287 1.74 24.82 -3.28
CA THR A 287 2.40 25.43 -2.11
C THR A 287 1.53 25.28 -0.87
N GLY A 288 2.12 25.45 0.32
CA GLY A 288 1.41 25.42 1.60
C GLY A 288 0.78 24.05 1.88
N TYR A 289 1.43 22.97 1.49
CA TYR A 289 1.04 21.60 1.84
C TYR A 289 1.90 21.08 3.01
N ARG A 290 1.38 20.06 3.69
CA ARG A 290 2.02 19.49 4.87
C ARG A 290 3.07 18.45 4.47
N LEU A 291 4.26 18.53 5.11
CA LEU A 291 5.39 17.63 4.86
C LEU A 291 5.79 16.78 6.08
N GLU A 292 5.18 17.03 7.23
CA GLU A 292 5.51 16.36 8.48
C GLU A 292 5.23 14.85 8.36
N VAL A 293 5.93 14.05 9.15
CA VAL A 293 5.58 12.66 9.41
C VAL A 293 4.84 12.60 10.73
N VAL A 294 3.69 11.97 10.76
CA VAL A 294 2.98 11.71 12.02
C VAL A 294 3.58 10.47 12.67
N HIS A 295 4.21 10.70 13.81
CA HIS A 295 4.68 9.63 14.68
C HIS A 295 3.61 9.34 15.74
N PRO A 296 2.95 8.17 15.71
CA PRO A 296 1.88 7.87 16.65
C PRO A 296 2.41 7.81 18.08
N LEU A 297 1.73 8.51 18.99
CA LEU A 297 2.01 8.44 20.42
C LEU A 297 1.56 7.06 20.94
N LEU A 298 2.51 6.20 21.31
CA LEU A 298 2.20 4.88 21.84
C LEU A 298 2.54 4.79 23.33
N LYS A 299 1.65 4.18 24.06
CA LYS A 299 1.79 3.94 25.52
C LYS A 299 1.13 2.62 25.91
N LYS A 300 1.34 2.20 27.14
CA LYS A 300 0.71 0.97 27.68
C LYS A 300 -0.80 0.96 27.41
N GLY A 301 -1.27 -0.12 26.82
CA GLY A 301 -2.65 -0.33 26.38
C GLY A 301 -2.86 -0.16 24.88
N ALA A 302 -1.96 0.50 24.14
CA ALA A 302 -2.03 0.57 22.68
C ALA A 302 -1.95 -0.83 22.05
N LYS A 303 -2.62 -1.00 20.89
CA LYS A 303 -2.67 -2.26 20.14
C LYS A 303 -2.62 -1.97 18.65
N GLY A 304 -2.26 -2.99 17.86
CA GLY A 304 -2.28 -2.95 16.41
C GLY A 304 -0.89 -2.98 15.79
N ASP A 305 -0.85 -2.75 14.50
CA ASP A 305 0.35 -2.95 13.70
C ASP A 305 1.48 -1.95 14.03
N MET A 306 1.14 -0.71 14.40
CA MET A 306 2.13 0.25 14.88
C MET A 306 2.84 -0.21 16.18
N VAL A 307 2.18 -1.04 17.00
CA VAL A 307 2.82 -1.66 18.16
C VAL A 307 3.70 -2.82 17.74
N VAL A 308 3.32 -3.57 16.71
CA VAL A 308 4.20 -4.57 16.08
C VAL A 308 5.47 -3.88 15.58
N TRP A 309 5.32 -2.82 14.79
CA TRP A 309 6.43 -2.05 14.22
C TRP A 309 7.37 -1.50 15.29
N LEU A 310 6.81 -0.97 16.38
CA LEU A 310 7.57 -0.56 17.55
C LEU A 310 8.37 -1.71 18.16
N GLN A 311 7.72 -2.87 18.39
CA GLN A 311 8.36 -4.02 19.00
C GLN A 311 9.49 -4.58 18.15
N GLU A 312 9.32 -4.60 16.83
CA GLU A 312 10.34 -5.03 15.87
C GLU A 312 11.56 -4.10 15.86
N HIS A 313 11.36 -2.78 16.00
CA HIS A 313 12.45 -1.82 16.13
C HIS A 313 13.14 -1.89 17.50
N LEU A 314 12.40 -2.06 18.59
CA LEU A 314 13.01 -2.27 19.92
C LEU A 314 13.88 -3.52 19.96
N ILE A 315 13.45 -4.62 19.29
CA ILE A 315 14.26 -5.85 19.17
C ILE A 315 15.53 -5.56 18.35
N ALA A 316 15.40 -4.84 17.25
CA ALA A 316 16.55 -4.44 16.43
C ALA A 316 17.55 -3.57 17.22
N ALA A 317 17.06 -2.77 18.16
CA ALA A 317 17.87 -1.97 19.07
C ALA A 317 18.40 -2.78 20.28
N GLY A 318 18.23 -4.09 20.31
CA GLY A 318 18.78 -5.00 21.33
C GLY A 318 17.83 -5.39 22.47
N ALA A 319 16.56 -4.99 22.43
CA ALA A 319 15.60 -5.38 23.46
C ALA A 319 15.13 -6.83 23.31
N GLU A 320 14.98 -7.54 24.43
CA GLU A 320 14.41 -8.87 24.49
C GLU A 320 12.93 -8.81 24.87
N LEU A 321 12.04 -8.91 23.88
CA LEU A 321 10.60 -8.93 24.08
C LEU A 321 9.89 -9.68 22.94
N PRO A 322 8.69 -10.24 23.20
CA PRO A 322 7.90 -10.85 22.12
C PRO A 322 7.21 -9.78 21.29
N VAL A 323 7.13 -9.99 19.98
CA VAL A 323 6.29 -9.18 19.08
C VAL A 323 4.83 -9.63 19.23
N THR A 324 3.96 -8.85 19.82
CA THR A 324 2.58 -9.24 20.16
C THR A 324 1.52 -8.34 19.55
N GLY A 325 1.92 -7.15 19.08
CA GLY A 325 0.99 -6.09 18.69
C GLY A 325 0.23 -5.48 19.88
N VAL A 326 0.65 -5.75 21.11
CA VAL A 326 0.07 -5.17 22.33
C VAL A 326 1.14 -4.49 23.15
N PHE A 327 0.97 -3.21 23.42
CA PHE A 327 1.87 -2.43 24.27
C PHE A 327 1.63 -2.81 25.76
N GLY A 328 2.25 -3.91 26.18
CA GLY A 328 2.18 -4.45 27.53
C GLY A 328 3.30 -3.92 28.45
N ARG A 329 3.46 -4.61 29.61
CA ARG A 329 4.52 -4.25 30.58
C ARG A 329 5.93 -4.44 29.99
N GLN A 330 6.15 -5.50 29.20
CA GLN A 330 7.45 -5.76 28.57
C GLN A 330 7.82 -4.68 27.56
N THR A 331 6.87 -4.31 26.68
CA THR A 331 7.07 -3.20 25.73
C THR A 331 7.35 -1.89 26.46
N ALA A 332 6.59 -1.56 27.52
CA ALA A 332 6.84 -0.35 28.30
C ALA A 332 8.20 -0.33 29.01
N ARG A 333 8.69 -1.51 29.46
CA ARG A 333 10.02 -1.64 30.03
C ARG A 333 11.10 -1.43 28.97
N ALA A 334 11.01 -2.14 27.86
CA ALA A 334 11.96 -2.00 26.75
C ALA A 334 12.00 -0.57 26.20
N THR A 335 10.84 0.11 26.11
CA THR A 335 10.79 1.51 25.71
C THR A 335 11.56 2.41 26.69
N ARG A 336 11.42 2.21 28.01
CA ARG A 336 12.18 2.98 29.01
C ARG A 336 13.67 2.74 28.89
N GLU A 337 14.08 1.47 28.82
CA GLU A 337 15.49 1.06 28.69
C GLU A 337 16.12 1.66 27.41
N PHE A 338 15.39 1.62 26.29
CA PHE A 338 15.81 2.22 25.04
C PHE A 338 15.97 3.75 25.17
N LYS A 339 14.97 4.44 25.75
CA LYS A 339 15.02 5.89 25.95
C LYS A 339 16.16 6.31 26.85
N GLU A 340 16.41 5.58 27.94
CA GLU A 340 17.54 5.81 28.86
C GLU A 340 18.88 5.68 28.12
N ALA A 341 19.06 4.62 27.35
CA ALA A 341 20.27 4.38 26.56
C ALA A 341 20.54 5.45 25.50
N HIS A 342 19.49 6.15 25.05
CA HIS A 342 19.58 7.21 24.04
C HIS A 342 19.46 8.63 24.62
N GLY A 343 19.54 8.80 25.93
CA GLY A 343 19.45 10.11 26.57
C GLY A 343 18.07 10.78 26.49
N LEU A 344 17.02 10.00 26.23
CA LEU A 344 15.64 10.46 26.16
C LEU A 344 14.91 10.28 27.51
N PRO A 345 13.85 11.05 27.79
CA PRO A 345 13.07 10.90 29.03
C PRO A 345 12.49 9.50 29.19
N ALA A 346 12.96 8.72 30.17
CA ALA A 346 12.63 7.30 30.38
C ALA A 346 11.22 7.08 30.98
N ASN A 347 10.18 7.62 30.34
CA ASN A 347 8.79 7.60 30.81
C ASN A 347 7.97 6.40 30.30
N GLY A 348 8.53 5.57 29.40
CA GLY A 348 7.83 4.40 28.81
C GLY A 348 6.73 4.79 27.80
N ILE A 349 6.77 5.99 27.26
CA ILE A 349 5.91 6.51 26.20
C ILE A 349 6.75 6.66 24.94
N VAL A 350 6.24 6.22 23.79
CA VAL A 350 6.86 6.40 22.49
C VAL A 350 6.29 7.67 21.88
N ASP A 351 7.08 8.69 21.83
CA ASP A 351 6.84 10.00 21.22
C ASP A 351 7.64 10.15 19.93
N THR A 352 7.56 11.31 19.28
CA THR A 352 8.28 11.61 18.04
C THR A 352 9.79 11.42 18.17
N GLU A 353 10.41 11.87 19.27
CA GLU A 353 11.85 11.72 19.49
C GLU A 353 12.24 10.24 19.63
N THR A 354 11.41 9.46 20.32
CA THR A 354 11.61 8.01 20.45
C THR A 354 11.52 7.33 19.09
N TRP A 355 10.53 7.68 18.26
CA TRP A 355 10.39 7.14 16.91
C TRP A 355 11.57 7.51 16.03
N ASN A 356 12.02 8.78 16.04
CA ASN A 356 13.17 9.22 15.26
C ASN A 356 14.43 8.40 15.58
N ALA A 357 14.66 8.10 16.86
CA ALA A 357 15.77 7.25 17.27
C ALA A 357 15.58 5.77 16.85
N LEU A 358 14.37 5.23 17.01
CA LEU A 358 14.07 3.83 16.65
C LEU A 358 14.14 3.56 15.14
N LEU A 359 13.66 4.48 14.32
CA LEU A 359 13.62 4.33 12.85
C LEU A 359 15.01 4.34 12.20
N THR A 360 16.07 4.63 12.95
CA THR A 360 17.46 4.44 12.48
C THR A 360 17.89 2.97 12.42
N TYR A 361 17.16 2.09 13.10
CA TYR A 361 17.42 0.65 13.10
C TYR A 361 16.60 -0.05 12.01
N THR A 362 17.20 -0.97 11.27
CA THR A 362 16.43 -1.89 10.42
C THR A 362 15.60 -2.81 11.30
N PRO A 363 14.27 -2.86 11.15
CA PRO A 363 13.41 -3.60 12.07
C PRO A 363 13.69 -5.10 12.05
N TYR A 364 13.49 -5.75 13.17
CA TYR A 364 13.51 -7.21 13.25
C TYR A 364 12.36 -7.81 12.45
N ARG A 365 12.63 -8.86 11.70
CA ARG A 365 11.57 -9.57 10.96
C ARG A 365 11.02 -10.72 11.78
N GLU A 366 9.83 -10.55 12.32
CA GLU A 366 9.12 -11.61 13.05
C GLU A 366 8.72 -12.77 12.13
N ARG A 367 8.77 -13.99 12.68
CA ARG A 367 8.32 -15.21 11.99
C ARG A 367 6.91 -15.60 12.44
N TRP A 368 5.93 -14.85 12.00
CA TRP A 368 4.53 -15.06 12.37
C TRP A 368 4.02 -16.46 12.01
N ALA A 369 4.45 -17.02 10.90
CA ALA A 369 4.04 -18.35 10.42
C ALA A 369 4.57 -19.50 11.28
N ALA A 370 5.64 -19.30 12.05
CA ALA A 370 6.22 -20.29 12.94
C ALA A 370 5.57 -20.31 14.33
N ARG A 371 4.76 -19.29 14.66
CA ARG A 371 4.09 -19.20 15.95
C ARG A 371 2.96 -20.21 16.03
N ARG A 372 2.98 -21.08 17.03
CA ARG A 372 1.77 -21.74 17.50
C ARG A 372 0.92 -20.67 18.18
N ALA A 373 -0.36 -20.58 17.82
CA ALA A 373 -1.27 -19.66 18.48
C ALA A 373 -1.19 -19.84 20.00
N PRO A 374 -0.91 -18.80 20.81
CA PRO A 374 -0.86 -18.96 22.25
C PRO A 374 -2.24 -19.42 22.72
N GLY A 375 -2.33 -20.63 23.29
CA GLY A 375 -3.55 -21.11 23.94
C GLY A 375 -4.59 -21.74 23.03
N ALA A 376 -4.25 -22.22 21.84
CA ALA A 376 -5.14 -23.10 21.08
C ALA A 376 -5.32 -24.43 21.83
N ARG A 377 -6.16 -24.45 22.88
CA ARG A 377 -6.83 -25.67 23.28
C ARG A 377 -7.65 -26.13 22.08
N VAL A 378 -7.36 -27.33 21.59
CA VAL A 378 -8.18 -28.02 20.59
C VAL A 378 -9.59 -28.10 21.17
N ARG A 379 -10.47 -27.16 20.79
CA ARG A 379 -11.89 -27.36 20.96
C ARG A 379 -12.32 -28.34 19.88
N PRO A 380 -12.97 -29.45 20.23
CA PRO A 380 -13.53 -30.34 19.24
C PRO A 380 -14.50 -29.52 18.38
N ALA A 381 -14.45 -29.74 17.06
CA ALA A 381 -15.29 -29.07 16.09
C ALA A 381 -16.75 -29.12 16.53
N ARG A 382 -17.31 -27.97 16.91
CA ARG A 382 -18.77 -27.84 16.98
C ARG A 382 -19.26 -27.79 15.53
N ARG A 383 -20.17 -28.72 15.19
CA ARG A 383 -20.93 -28.71 13.95
C ARG A 383 -21.45 -27.30 13.69
N PRO A 384 -21.33 -26.75 12.48
CA PRO A 384 -21.93 -25.48 12.15
C PRO A 384 -23.45 -25.62 12.24
N LEU A 385 -24.05 -24.79 13.08
CA LEU A 385 -25.49 -24.50 12.98
C LEU A 385 -25.68 -23.81 11.63
N SER A 386 -26.47 -24.45 10.79
CA SER A 386 -26.93 -23.92 9.51
C SER A 386 -27.71 -22.61 9.74
N ALA A 387 -27.11 -21.49 9.44
CA ALA A 387 -27.80 -20.27 9.14
C ALA A 387 -27.55 -19.94 7.67
N SER A 388 -28.50 -20.36 6.86
CA SER A 388 -28.57 -20.03 5.45
C SER A 388 -28.79 -18.54 5.27
N LEU A 389 -27.73 -17.81 4.94
CA LEU A 389 -27.86 -16.54 4.23
C LEU A 389 -27.65 -16.83 2.75
N PRO A 390 -28.53 -16.35 1.85
CA PRO A 390 -28.43 -16.68 0.44
C PRO A 390 -27.13 -16.08 -0.13
N ALA A 391 -26.22 -16.97 -0.51
CA ALA A 391 -25.12 -16.62 -1.39
C ALA A 391 -25.73 -16.20 -2.73
N LYS A 392 -25.79 -14.90 -3.02
CA LYS A 392 -25.90 -14.44 -4.40
C LYS A 392 -24.61 -14.83 -5.11
N ALA A 393 -24.69 -15.93 -5.83
CA ALA A 393 -23.65 -16.34 -6.74
C ALA A 393 -23.36 -15.19 -7.71
N TYR A 394 -22.10 -14.84 -7.79
CA TYR A 394 -21.58 -13.98 -8.82
C TYR A 394 -21.52 -14.80 -10.10
N GLU A 395 -22.52 -14.63 -10.95
CA GLU A 395 -22.46 -15.18 -12.30
C GLU A 395 -21.39 -14.42 -13.07
N ILE A 396 -20.29 -15.13 -13.34
CA ILE A 396 -19.30 -14.72 -14.34
C ILE A 396 -20.02 -14.85 -15.68
N PRO A 397 -20.22 -13.80 -16.48
CA PRO A 397 -20.71 -13.98 -17.82
C PRO A 397 -19.72 -14.86 -18.59
N PRO A 398 -20.18 -15.84 -19.37
CA PRO A 398 -19.32 -16.65 -20.21
C PRO A 398 -18.55 -15.74 -21.15
N GLY A 399 -17.22 -15.85 -21.14
CA GLY A 399 -16.38 -15.23 -22.12
C GLY A 399 -16.67 -15.80 -23.51
N PRO A 400 -16.49 -14.99 -24.58
CA PRO A 400 -16.59 -15.48 -25.92
C PRO A 400 -15.59 -16.57 -26.24
#